data_d831f6869e6085ae3ad90464ebe9b2da
#
_entry.id   d831f6869e6085ae3ad90464ebe9b2da
#
_cell.length_a   1.000
_cell.length_b   1.000
_cell.length_c   1.000
_cell.angle_alpha   90.00
_cell.angle_beta   90.00
_cell.angle_gamma   90.00
#
_symmetry.space_group_name_H-M   'P 1'
#
loop_
_entity.id
_entity.type
_entity.pdbx_description
1 polymer ?
#
loop_
_entity_poly.entity_id
_entity_poly.type
_entity_poly.pdbx_seq_one_letter_code
_entity_poly.pdbx_strand_id
1 'polypeptide(L)'
;RDQPRSRGLGDVYKRQLMLSLNRKIPRASWRTKDGNFSLHGLMGFDMHGKTAGIIGTGKIAKILIHILKGFGMNILAYDLYPDYNFAREEQIVYTSLDELYHSSDIISLHCPLTEATKYLINDYSISKMKDGVMIINTGRGQLIHTNALIEGLKNKKIGSAGLDVYEEESEYFYEDQSDRNIDD
;
A
#
# COMPACT_ATOMS: atom_id res chain seq x y z
N ARG A 1 -13.47 23.27 -3.30
CA ARG A 1 -13.65 23.35 -1.83
C ARG A 1 -12.57 22.51 -1.20
N ASP A 2 -11.64 23.18 -0.51
CA ASP A 2 -10.55 22.50 0.21
C ASP A 2 -11.16 21.54 1.23
N GLN A 3 -10.99 20.24 0.98
CA GLN A 3 -11.14 19.31 2.10
C GLN A 3 -10.13 19.70 3.17
N PRO A 4 -10.49 19.67 4.46
CA PRO A 4 -9.53 19.94 5.50
C PRO A 4 -8.36 18.98 5.30
N ARG A 5 -7.21 19.50 4.93
CA ARG A 5 -5.96 18.75 4.86
C ARG A 5 -5.75 18.16 6.23
N SER A 6 -6.13 16.91 6.41
CA SER A 6 -5.93 16.14 7.63
C SER A 6 -4.43 15.92 7.83
N ARG A 7 -3.76 16.96 8.34
CA ARG A 7 -2.39 16.83 8.83
C ARG A 7 -2.42 15.79 9.95
N GLY A 8 -2.01 14.57 9.66
CA GLY A 8 -1.93 13.47 10.62
C GLY A 8 -2.90 12.31 10.40
N LEU A 9 -3.72 12.28 9.34
CA LEU A 9 -4.59 11.12 9.04
C LEU A 9 -4.04 10.22 7.93
N GLY A 10 -3.11 10.69 7.10
CA GLY A 10 -2.59 9.90 5.99
C GLY A 10 -1.83 8.64 6.40
N ASP A 11 -1.17 8.65 7.55
CA ASP A 11 -0.53 7.47 8.15
C ASP A 11 -1.56 6.53 8.78
N VAL A 12 -2.65 7.08 9.34
CA VAL A 12 -3.75 6.32 9.95
C VAL A 12 -4.41 5.42 8.90
N TYR A 13 -4.78 5.95 7.74
CA TYR A 13 -5.42 5.17 6.68
C TYR A 13 -4.52 4.06 6.16
N LYS A 14 -3.23 4.34 5.95
CA LYS A 14 -2.27 3.33 5.48
C LYS A 14 -2.17 2.14 6.43
N ARG A 15 -1.98 2.39 7.73
CA ARG A 15 -1.91 1.30 8.72
C ARG A 15 -3.24 0.55 8.87
N GLN A 16 -4.38 1.28 8.79
CA GLN A 16 -5.70 0.65 8.83
C GLN A 16 -5.91 -0.29 7.64
N LEU A 17 -5.54 0.13 6.42
CA LEU A 17 -5.58 -0.71 5.24
C LEU A 17 -4.68 -1.93 5.38
N MET A 18 -3.41 -1.74 5.80
CA MET A 18 -2.48 -2.86 6.02
C MET A 18 -3.04 -3.89 7.01
N LEU A 19 -3.52 -3.45 8.16
CA LEU A 19 -4.07 -4.34 9.20
C LEU A 19 -5.38 -4.99 8.75
N SER A 20 -6.26 -4.26 8.08
CA SER A 20 -7.51 -4.77 7.54
C SER A 20 -7.29 -5.85 6.49
N LEU A 21 -6.34 -5.63 5.57
CA LEU A 21 -5.96 -6.61 4.56
C LEU A 21 -5.30 -7.85 5.18
N ASN A 22 -4.34 -7.65 6.07
CA ASN A 22 -3.65 -8.75 6.75
C ASN A 22 -4.62 -9.63 7.53
N ARG A 23 -5.52 -9.02 8.32
CA ARG A 23 -6.51 -9.74 9.13
C ARG A 23 -7.76 -10.12 8.35
N LYS A 24 -7.88 -9.71 7.07
CA LYS A 24 -9.04 -9.99 6.19
C LYS A 24 -10.37 -9.62 6.84
N ILE A 25 -10.38 -8.48 7.56
CA ILE A 25 -11.50 -8.03 8.40
C ILE A 25 -12.82 -7.94 7.61
N PRO A 26 -12.88 -7.34 6.40
CA PRO A 26 -14.13 -7.27 5.65
C PRO A 26 -14.70 -8.65 5.35
N ARG A 27 -13.84 -9.56 4.88
CA ARG A 27 -14.24 -10.93 4.55
C ARG A 27 -14.72 -11.72 5.77
N ALA A 28 -14.03 -11.57 6.90
CA ALA A 28 -14.41 -12.22 8.15
C ALA A 28 -15.77 -11.70 8.66
N SER A 29 -15.96 -10.37 8.65
CA SER A 29 -17.22 -9.74 9.06
C SER A 29 -18.40 -10.20 8.19
N TRP A 30 -18.20 -10.20 6.86
CA TRP A 30 -19.23 -10.64 5.92
C TRP A 30 -19.64 -12.09 6.15
N ARG A 31 -18.66 -13.00 6.25
CA ARG A 31 -18.93 -14.43 6.53
C ARG A 31 -19.69 -14.65 7.81
N THR A 32 -19.32 -13.96 8.88
CA THR A 32 -19.98 -14.09 10.18
C THR A 32 -21.45 -13.65 10.09
N LYS A 33 -21.74 -12.57 9.34
CA LYS A 33 -23.13 -12.13 9.10
C LYS A 33 -23.95 -13.16 8.34
N ASP A 34 -23.33 -13.90 7.41
CA ASP A 34 -23.96 -14.97 6.64
C ASP A 34 -24.02 -16.31 7.40
N GLY A 35 -23.64 -16.32 8.69
CA GLY A 35 -23.63 -17.56 9.50
C GLY A 35 -22.50 -18.54 9.14
N ASN A 36 -21.52 -18.13 8.32
CA ASN A 36 -20.36 -18.95 7.97
C ASN A 36 -19.20 -18.67 8.90
N PHE A 37 -18.97 -19.56 9.87
CA PHE A 37 -17.91 -19.47 10.88
C PHE A 37 -16.61 -20.20 10.50
N SER A 38 -16.45 -20.62 9.25
CA SER A 38 -15.23 -21.27 8.78
C SER A 38 -14.02 -20.32 8.84
N LEU A 39 -12.92 -20.78 9.40
CA LEU A 39 -11.65 -20.04 9.46
C LEU A 39 -10.83 -20.14 8.16
N HIS A 40 -11.23 -20.99 7.22
CA HIS A 40 -10.49 -21.23 5.99
C HIS A 40 -10.30 -19.95 5.18
N GLY A 41 -9.03 -19.65 4.86
CA GLY A 41 -8.67 -18.46 4.07
C GLY A 41 -8.76 -17.13 4.83
N LEU A 42 -8.92 -17.12 6.17
CA LEU A 42 -8.89 -15.93 7.01
C LEU A 42 -7.54 -15.72 7.73
N MET A 43 -6.61 -16.65 7.57
CA MET A 43 -5.29 -16.53 8.19
C MET A 43 -4.53 -15.36 7.55
N GLY A 44 -4.00 -14.47 8.38
CA GLY A 44 -3.03 -13.44 8.00
C GLY A 44 -1.60 -13.93 8.16
N PHE A 45 -0.66 -13.02 8.11
CA PHE A 45 0.76 -13.27 8.38
C PHE A 45 1.25 -12.44 9.56
N ASP A 46 2.30 -12.90 10.23
CA ASP A 46 2.97 -12.10 11.26
C ASP A 46 3.79 -11.01 10.58
N MET A 47 3.61 -9.76 11.02
CA MET A 47 4.37 -8.61 10.51
C MET A 47 5.80 -8.57 11.06
N HIS A 48 6.03 -9.19 12.24
CA HIS A 48 7.35 -9.25 12.85
C HIS A 48 8.37 -9.94 11.93
N GLY A 49 9.53 -9.32 11.74
CA GLY A 49 10.60 -9.81 10.86
C GLY A 49 10.34 -9.64 9.36
N LYS A 50 9.14 -9.21 8.94
CA LYS A 50 8.84 -8.87 7.55
C LYS A 50 9.44 -7.54 7.15
N THR A 51 9.60 -7.32 5.85
CA THR A 51 10.19 -6.09 5.29
C THR A 51 9.11 -5.20 4.69
N ALA A 52 9.08 -3.94 5.11
CA ALA A 52 8.27 -2.90 4.49
C ALA A 52 9.15 -1.99 3.62
N GLY A 53 8.83 -1.89 2.34
CA GLY A 53 9.40 -0.97 1.38
C GLY A 53 8.62 0.35 1.36
N ILE A 54 9.27 1.44 1.66
CA ILE A 54 8.67 2.78 1.73
C ILE A 54 9.20 3.63 0.59
N ILE A 55 8.33 4.00 -0.35
CA ILE A 55 8.71 4.83 -1.50
C ILE A 55 8.26 6.27 -1.26
N GLY A 56 9.22 7.13 -1.00
CA GLY A 56 9.04 8.49 -0.50
C GLY A 56 9.08 8.56 1.03
N THR A 57 9.99 9.36 1.59
CA THR A 57 10.24 9.45 3.04
C THR A 57 9.87 10.81 3.63
N GLY A 58 8.78 11.40 3.13
CA GLY A 58 8.21 12.62 3.67
C GLY A 58 7.62 12.46 5.08
N LYS A 59 7.03 13.53 5.62
CA LYS A 59 6.50 13.57 7.00
C LYS A 59 5.58 12.42 7.35
N ILE A 60 4.64 12.06 6.46
CA ILE A 60 3.69 10.96 6.66
C ILE A 60 4.42 9.60 6.69
N ALA A 61 5.37 9.41 5.77
CA ALA A 61 6.14 8.18 5.71
C ALA A 61 6.96 7.95 6.98
N LYS A 62 7.58 8.99 7.55
CA LYS A 62 8.36 8.91 8.79
C LYS A 62 7.50 8.41 9.96
N ILE A 63 6.27 8.90 10.09
CA ILE A 63 5.34 8.43 11.12
C ILE A 63 4.98 6.95 10.90
N LEU A 64 4.68 6.57 9.65
CA LEU A 64 4.39 5.17 9.33
C LEU A 64 5.59 4.25 9.64
N ILE A 65 6.80 4.67 9.34
CA ILE A 65 8.04 3.94 9.66
C ILE A 65 8.14 3.63 11.15
N HIS A 66 7.93 4.63 12.03
CA HIS A 66 7.91 4.41 13.48
C HIS A 66 6.89 3.35 13.90
N ILE A 67 5.68 3.40 13.30
CA ILE A 67 4.62 2.44 13.61
C ILE A 67 5.00 1.03 13.15
N LEU A 68 5.53 0.88 11.93
CA LEU A 68 5.94 -0.41 11.38
C LEU A 68 7.12 -1.03 12.15
N LYS A 69 8.04 -0.22 12.62
CA LYS A 69 9.09 -0.66 13.53
C LYS A 69 8.53 -1.16 14.86
N GLY A 70 7.46 -0.55 15.38
CA GLY A 70 6.73 -1.04 16.54
C GLY A 70 6.14 -2.44 16.35
N PHE A 71 5.86 -2.86 15.11
CA PHE A 71 5.50 -4.24 14.76
C PHE A 71 6.71 -5.15 14.55
N GLY A 72 7.94 -4.68 14.77
CA GLY A 72 9.15 -5.46 14.55
C GLY A 72 9.50 -5.67 13.07
N MET A 73 9.04 -4.79 12.18
CA MET A 73 9.34 -4.88 10.75
C MET A 73 10.71 -4.30 10.42
N ASN A 74 11.36 -4.87 9.40
CA ASN A 74 12.51 -4.26 8.73
C ASN A 74 12.02 -3.19 7.75
N ILE A 75 12.75 -2.08 7.64
CA ILE A 75 12.36 -0.98 6.76
C ILE A 75 13.42 -0.76 5.68
N LEU A 76 13.00 -0.88 4.43
CA LEU A 76 13.73 -0.40 3.26
C LEU A 76 13.05 0.88 2.75
N ALA A 77 13.84 1.87 2.42
CA ALA A 77 13.33 3.15 1.95
C ALA A 77 13.95 3.54 0.60
N TYR A 78 13.16 4.23 -0.20
CA TYR A 78 13.63 4.91 -1.40
C TYR A 78 13.11 6.34 -1.42
N ASP A 79 14.00 7.30 -1.65
CA ASP A 79 13.65 8.70 -1.87
C ASP A 79 14.67 9.34 -2.81
N LEU A 80 14.25 10.33 -3.60
CA LEU A 80 15.17 11.14 -4.41
C LEU A 80 16.11 12.00 -3.53
N TYR A 81 15.64 12.33 -2.33
CA TYR A 81 16.36 13.15 -1.34
C TYR A 81 16.42 12.42 0.01
N PRO A 82 17.29 11.41 0.15
CA PRO A 82 17.38 10.61 1.38
C PRO A 82 17.76 11.43 2.61
N ASP A 83 17.03 11.24 3.70
CA ASP A 83 17.36 11.79 5.02
C ASP A 83 18.21 10.77 5.80
N TYR A 84 19.52 10.84 5.64
CA TYR A 84 20.46 9.93 6.29
C TYR A 84 20.55 10.09 7.81
N ASN A 85 20.19 11.26 8.36
CA ASN A 85 20.11 11.43 9.80
C ASN A 85 18.95 10.64 10.37
N PHE A 86 17.76 10.80 9.78
CA PHE A 86 16.59 10.00 10.12
C PHE A 86 16.85 8.50 9.92
N ALA A 87 17.52 8.12 8.83
CA ALA A 87 17.85 6.72 8.58
C ALA A 87 18.72 6.11 9.69
N ARG A 88 19.69 6.87 10.20
CA ARG A 88 20.57 6.43 11.29
C ARG A 88 19.82 6.33 12.62
N GLU A 89 19.00 7.34 12.94
CA GLU A 89 18.20 7.38 14.16
C GLU A 89 17.20 6.21 14.19
N GLU A 90 16.53 5.98 13.07
CA GLU A 90 15.51 4.94 12.95
C GLU A 90 16.06 3.57 12.52
N GLN A 91 17.35 3.46 12.25
CA GLN A 91 17.97 2.22 11.79
C GLN A 91 17.23 1.64 10.54
N ILE A 92 16.93 2.52 9.60
CA ILE A 92 16.36 2.12 8.29
C ILE A 92 17.41 2.18 7.20
N VAL A 93 17.18 1.47 6.10
CA VAL A 93 18.14 1.40 5.00
C VAL A 93 17.54 2.04 3.74
N TYR A 94 18.20 3.06 3.21
CA TYR A 94 17.91 3.55 1.85
C TYR A 94 18.54 2.63 0.82
N THR A 95 17.77 2.30 -0.21
CA THR A 95 18.20 1.38 -1.25
C THR A 95 17.67 1.79 -2.63
N SER A 96 18.02 1.07 -3.68
CA SER A 96 17.46 1.24 -5.01
C SER A 96 16.00 0.77 -5.06
N LEU A 97 15.21 1.25 -6.04
CA LEU A 97 13.85 0.75 -6.25
C LEU A 97 13.83 -0.76 -6.54
N ASP A 98 14.78 -1.25 -7.31
CA ASP A 98 14.88 -2.67 -7.67
C ASP A 98 15.07 -3.56 -6.45
N GLU A 99 15.99 -3.18 -5.57
CA GLU A 99 16.21 -3.91 -4.32
C GLU A 99 15.01 -3.81 -3.38
N LEU A 100 14.38 -2.63 -3.31
CA LEU A 100 13.17 -2.44 -2.51
C LEU A 100 12.05 -3.36 -3.01
N TYR A 101 11.82 -3.45 -4.33
CA TYR A 101 10.82 -4.34 -4.89
C TYR A 101 11.13 -5.80 -4.58
N HIS A 102 12.37 -6.22 -4.77
CA HIS A 102 12.80 -7.61 -4.57
C HIS A 102 12.67 -8.07 -3.10
N SER A 103 12.96 -7.18 -2.16
CA SER A 103 13.11 -7.55 -0.74
C SER A 103 11.89 -7.27 0.12
N SER A 104 10.89 -6.53 -0.39
CA SER A 104 9.73 -6.11 0.42
C SER A 104 8.58 -7.10 0.42
N ASP A 105 8.00 -7.33 1.60
CA ASP A 105 6.74 -8.07 1.78
C ASP A 105 5.52 -7.13 1.70
N ILE A 106 5.72 -5.86 2.06
CA ILE A 106 4.73 -4.78 1.95
C ILE A 106 5.39 -3.59 1.26
N ILE A 107 4.74 -2.97 0.30
CA ILE A 107 5.21 -1.73 -0.36
C ILE A 107 4.19 -0.64 -0.15
N SER A 108 4.63 0.51 0.39
CA SER A 108 3.78 1.67 0.65
C SER A 108 4.26 2.89 -0.11
N LEU A 109 3.35 3.49 -0.89
CA LEU A 109 3.64 4.66 -1.73
C LEU A 109 3.37 5.96 -0.98
N HIS A 110 4.37 6.86 -0.95
CA HIS A 110 4.33 8.17 -0.30
C HIS A 110 4.92 9.27 -1.17
N CYS A 111 5.37 8.93 -2.36
CA CYS A 111 5.90 9.91 -3.32
C CYS A 111 4.78 10.74 -3.95
N PRO A 112 5.06 11.99 -4.38
CA PRO A 112 4.13 12.75 -5.20
C PRO A 112 3.99 12.14 -6.59
N LEU A 113 2.88 12.44 -7.26
CA LEU A 113 2.72 12.13 -8.68
C LEU A 113 3.48 13.18 -9.51
N THR A 114 4.40 12.70 -10.32
CA THR A 114 5.19 13.45 -11.30
C THR A 114 5.34 12.61 -12.55
N GLU A 115 5.87 13.13 -13.64
CA GLU A 115 6.17 12.32 -14.83
C GLU A 115 7.10 11.14 -14.53
N ALA A 116 8.04 11.30 -13.59
CA ALA A 116 8.97 10.24 -13.20
C ALA A 116 8.35 9.18 -12.28
N THR A 117 7.26 9.49 -11.59
CA THR A 117 6.59 8.57 -10.66
C THR A 117 5.26 8.06 -11.18
N LYS A 118 4.77 8.59 -12.32
CA LYS A 118 3.60 8.07 -12.99
C LYS A 118 3.83 6.61 -13.37
N TYR A 119 2.87 5.75 -13.01
CA TYR A 119 2.97 4.31 -13.21
C TYR A 119 4.27 3.69 -12.65
N LEU A 120 4.71 4.18 -11.50
CA LEU A 120 5.84 3.62 -10.79
C LEU A 120 5.63 2.12 -10.50
N ILE A 121 4.39 1.76 -10.19
CA ILE A 121 3.95 0.37 -10.09
C ILE A 121 3.29 -0.01 -11.42
N ASN A 122 3.98 -0.86 -12.18
CA ASN A 122 3.61 -1.36 -13.51
C ASN A 122 4.05 -2.83 -13.66
N ASP A 123 3.84 -3.42 -14.82
CA ASP A 123 4.18 -4.82 -15.09
C ASP A 123 5.66 -5.14 -14.79
N TYR A 124 6.57 -4.24 -15.18
CA TYR A 124 7.99 -4.42 -14.93
C TYR A 124 8.35 -4.40 -13.45
N SER A 125 7.88 -3.39 -12.71
CA SER A 125 8.14 -3.30 -11.27
C SER A 125 7.49 -4.47 -10.50
N ILE A 126 6.25 -4.84 -10.87
CA ILE A 126 5.53 -5.98 -10.27
C ILE A 126 6.29 -7.29 -10.52
N SER A 127 6.85 -7.49 -11.71
CA SER A 127 7.61 -8.71 -12.00
C SER A 127 8.81 -8.92 -11.06
N LYS A 128 9.40 -7.83 -10.55
CA LYS A 128 10.53 -7.84 -9.62
C LYS A 128 10.15 -8.06 -8.16
N MET A 129 8.89 -7.87 -7.80
CA MET A 129 8.42 -7.98 -6.43
C MET A 129 8.39 -9.43 -5.95
N LYS A 130 8.30 -9.61 -4.63
CA LYS A 130 8.01 -10.93 -4.06
C LYS A 130 6.61 -11.39 -4.44
N ASP A 131 6.44 -12.70 -4.57
CA ASP A 131 5.12 -13.29 -4.74
C ASP A 131 4.29 -13.07 -3.47
N GLY A 132 3.05 -12.63 -3.65
CA GLY A 132 2.16 -12.33 -2.55
C GLY A 132 2.40 -10.97 -1.87
N VAL A 133 3.17 -10.06 -2.47
CA VAL A 133 3.41 -8.72 -1.93
C VAL A 133 2.12 -7.97 -1.65
N MET A 134 2.10 -7.18 -0.57
CA MET A 134 1.00 -6.24 -0.28
C MET A 134 1.37 -4.84 -0.77
N ILE A 135 0.49 -4.19 -1.53
CA ILE A 135 0.70 -2.82 -2.01
C ILE A 135 -0.29 -1.87 -1.32
N ILE A 136 0.21 -0.72 -0.84
CA ILE A 136 -0.61 0.30 -0.18
C ILE A 136 -0.43 1.64 -0.90
N ASN A 137 -1.53 2.20 -1.38
CA ASN A 137 -1.55 3.52 -1.99
C ASN A 137 -2.72 4.36 -1.47
N THR A 138 -2.41 5.43 -0.74
CA THR A 138 -3.37 6.46 -0.32
C THR A 138 -2.93 7.85 -0.79
N GLY A 139 -2.11 7.91 -1.83
CA GLY A 139 -1.53 9.14 -2.37
C GLY A 139 -2.23 9.62 -3.63
N ARG A 140 -1.87 9.05 -4.77
CA ARG A 140 -2.42 9.36 -6.09
C ARG A 140 -2.62 8.07 -6.89
N GLY A 141 -3.78 7.92 -7.52
CA GLY A 141 -4.14 6.70 -8.27
C GLY A 141 -3.12 6.37 -9.35
N GLN A 142 -2.74 7.35 -10.16
CA GLN A 142 -1.80 7.19 -11.28
C GLN A 142 -0.34 6.81 -10.89
N LEU A 143 -0.02 6.63 -9.61
CA LEU A 143 1.24 5.98 -9.20
C LEU A 143 1.25 4.49 -9.56
N ILE A 144 0.07 3.90 -9.76
CA ILE A 144 -0.12 2.49 -10.10
C ILE A 144 -0.82 2.42 -11.46
N HIS A 145 -0.32 1.60 -12.36
CA HIS A 145 -0.99 1.26 -13.60
C HIS A 145 -2.09 0.22 -13.29
N THR A 146 -3.35 0.58 -13.46
CA THR A 146 -4.50 -0.20 -13.00
C THR A 146 -4.52 -1.61 -13.60
N ASN A 147 -4.32 -1.76 -14.92
CA ASN A 147 -4.31 -3.07 -15.56
C ASN A 147 -3.19 -3.98 -15.04
N ALA A 148 -1.99 -3.43 -14.81
CA ALA A 148 -0.89 -4.20 -14.24
C ALA A 148 -1.20 -4.68 -12.81
N LEU A 149 -1.87 -3.85 -12.01
CA LEU A 149 -2.33 -4.23 -10.67
C LEU A 149 -3.35 -5.36 -10.73
N ILE A 150 -4.36 -5.26 -11.61
CA ILE A 150 -5.41 -6.28 -11.78
C ILE A 150 -4.78 -7.62 -12.18
N GLU A 151 -3.92 -7.63 -13.20
CA GLU A 151 -3.24 -8.85 -13.61
C GLU A 151 -2.32 -9.40 -12.51
N GLY A 152 -1.61 -8.54 -11.78
CA GLY A 152 -0.80 -8.95 -10.63
C GLY A 152 -1.61 -9.61 -9.52
N LEU A 153 -2.84 -9.14 -9.26
CA LEU A 153 -3.77 -9.75 -8.30
C LEU A 153 -4.33 -11.08 -8.81
N LYS A 154 -4.73 -11.17 -10.09
CA LYS A 154 -5.27 -12.40 -10.70
C LYS A 154 -4.24 -13.54 -10.69
N ASN A 155 -3.00 -13.26 -11.02
CA ASN A 155 -1.92 -14.25 -11.05
C ASN A 155 -1.25 -14.47 -9.67
N LYS A 156 -1.73 -13.78 -8.62
CA LYS A 156 -1.25 -13.85 -7.23
C LYS A 156 0.20 -13.37 -7.02
N LYS A 157 0.76 -12.67 -7.97
CA LYS A 157 2.03 -11.95 -7.79
C LYS A 157 1.86 -10.86 -6.74
N ILE A 158 0.73 -10.16 -6.77
CA ILE A 158 0.27 -9.27 -5.73
C ILE A 158 -0.74 -10.04 -4.86
N GLY A 159 -0.46 -10.16 -3.58
CA GLY A 159 -1.31 -10.88 -2.63
C GLY A 159 -2.50 -10.06 -2.18
N SER A 160 -2.34 -8.74 -2.08
CA SER A 160 -3.40 -7.80 -1.71
C SER A 160 -3.02 -6.37 -2.04
N ALA A 161 -4.01 -5.52 -2.29
CA ALA A 161 -3.84 -4.10 -2.50
C ALA A 161 -4.79 -3.29 -1.59
N GLY A 162 -4.24 -2.30 -0.90
CA GLY A 162 -4.99 -1.32 -0.10
C GLY A 162 -4.94 0.03 -0.79
N LEU A 163 -6.05 0.41 -1.38
CA LEU A 163 -6.18 1.62 -2.18
C LEU A 163 -7.20 2.55 -1.53
N ASP A 164 -6.85 3.82 -1.38
CA ASP A 164 -7.74 4.91 -0.98
C ASP A 164 -7.94 5.89 -2.16
N VAL A 165 -7.28 5.59 -3.27
CA VAL A 165 -7.27 6.36 -4.52
C VAL A 165 -7.16 5.41 -5.70
N TYR A 166 -7.71 5.78 -6.86
CA TYR A 166 -7.59 5.02 -8.09
C TYR A 166 -7.35 5.93 -9.30
N GLU A 167 -6.99 5.35 -10.43
CA GLU A 167 -6.47 6.08 -11.60
C GLU A 167 -7.50 7.04 -12.20
N GLU A 168 -8.77 6.64 -12.27
CA GLU A 168 -9.89 7.35 -12.89
C GLU A 168 -10.77 8.07 -11.85
N GLU A 169 -10.22 8.38 -10.70
CA GLU A 169 -10.93 8.99 -9.56
C GLU A 169 -11.74 10.24 -9.94
N SER A 170 -11.24 11.03 -10.91
CA SER A 170 -11.88 12.27 -11.33
C SER A 170 -13.24 12.08 -12.03
N GLU A 171 -13.52 10.89 -12.57
CA GLU A 171 -14.74 10.63 -13.32
C GLU A 171 -15.91 10.18 -12.44
N TYR A 172 -15.61 9.58 -11.28
CA TYR A 172 -16.60 8.92 -10.43
C TYR A 172 -16.70 9.50 -9.02
N PHE A 173 -15.83 10.42 -8.65
CA PHE A 173 -15.74 10.94 -7.29
C PHE A 173 -16.86 11.94 -7.00
N TYR A 174 -17.50 11.79 -5.83
CA TYR A 174 -18.55 12.63 -5.29
C TYR A 174 -19.99 12.42 -5.81
N GLU A 175 -20.26 11.39 -6.60
CA GLU A 175 -21.62 11.03 -6.99
C GLU A 175 -22.00 9.65 -6.43
N ASP A 176 -23.25 9.50 -6.00
CA ASP A 176 -23.80 8.18 -5.68
C ASP A 176 -24.07 7.43 -6.99
N GLN A 177 -23.33 6.35 -7.20
CA GLN A 177 -23.40 5.50 -8.40
C GLN A 177 -24.15 4.19 -8.14
N SER A 178 -24.84 4.04 -6.98
CA SER A 178 -25.48 2.79 -6.57
C SER A 178 -26.49 2.25 -7.58
N ASP A 179 -27.08 3.13 -8.41
CA ASP A 179 -28.10 2.81 -9.39
C ASP A 179 -27.53 2.60 -10.81
N ARG A 180 -26.23 2.68 -11.00
CA ARG A 180 -25.55 2.49 -12.29
C ARG A 180 -24.78 1.18 -12.31
N ASN A 181 -24.94 0.40 -13.39
CA ASN A 181 -23.97 -0.65 -13.70
C ASN A 181 -22.66 0.05 -14.10
N ILE A 182 -21.67 -0.01 -13.24
CA ILE A 182 -20.30 0.38 -13.58
C ILE A 182 -19.69 -0.87 -14.20
N ASP A 183 -19.47 -0.85 -15.50
CA ASP A 183 -18.73 -1.92 -16.18
C ASP A 183 -17.25 -1.79 -15.78
N ASP A 184 -16.70 -2.85 -15.18
CA ASP A 184 -15.27 -2.99 -14.82
C ASP A 184 -14.40 -3.10 -16.09
#